data_4a3b22181a3c2a9f709600b77cd602bd
#
_entry.id   4a3b22181a3c2a9f709600b77cd602bd
#
_cell.length_a   1.000
_cell.length_b   1.000
_cell.length_c   1.000
_cell.angle_alpha   90.00
_cell.angle_beta   90.00
_cell.angle_gamma   90.00
#
_symmetry.space_group_name_H-M   'P 1'
#
loop_
_entity.id
_entity.type
_entity.pdbx_description
1 polymer ?
#
loop_
_entity_poly.entity_id
_entity_poly.type
_entity_poly.pdbx_seq_one_letter_code
_entity_poly.pdbx_strand_id
1 'polypeptide(L)'
;DKVEGLSSNMVFIGAALLVTGFLLFASDRVRKGRKTEASAGILSALVVGVSQAIATMPGISRSGMTITTGCFVGYERKFAVRFSFLLSIPAVLGANILSIGDAVKTGIVGAEVPMYLVGVVTAAVVGYLCIRLLKMIASKGKFGFFAYYCWAVGALTLILNLIKH
;
A
#
# COMPACT_ATOMS: atom_id res chain seq x y z
N ASP A 1 -19.59 -6.48 0.94
CA ASP A 1 -19.99 -7.57 1.86
C ASP A 1 -18.93 -8.67 2.02
N LYS A 2 -18.44 -9.33 0.94
CA LYS A 2 -17.40 -10.38 1.07
C LYS A 2 -16.03 -9.84 1.46
N VAL A 3 -15.64 -8.67 0.96
CA VAL A 3 -14.35 -8.03 1.26
C VAL A 3 -14.33 -7.47 2.67
N GLU A 4 -15.46 -6.96 3.16
CA GLU A 4 -15.61 -6.51 4.54
C GLU A 4 -15.51 -7.67 5.54
N GLY A 5 -16.08 -8.83 5.21
CA GLY A 5 -15.93 -10.05 6.02
C GLY A 5 -14.47 -10.53 6.12
N LEU A 6 -13.65 -10.33 5.06
CA LEU A 6 -12.22 -10.64 5.07
C LEU A 6 -11.42 -9.65 5.93
N SER A 7 -11.84 -8.38 6.01
CA SER A 7 -11.16 -7.37 6.84
C SER A 7 -11.36 -7.60 8.34
N SER A 8 -12.40 -8.33 8.73
CA SER A 8 -12.66 -8.72 10.12
C SER A 8 -11.94 -10.01 10.52
N ASN A 9 -11.42 -10.78 9.57
CA ASN A 9 -10.78 -12.05 9.82
C ASN A 9 -9.29 -11.88 10.15
N MET A 10 -8.94 -11.99 11.43
CA MET A 10 -7.57 -11.84 11.92
C MET A 10 -6.60 -12.84 11.29
N VAL A 11 -7.06 -14.05 10.97
CA VAL A 11 -6.22 -15.07 10.29
C VAL A 11 -5.85 -14.60 8.89
N PHE A 12 -6.83 -14.06 8.16
CA PHE A 12 -6.59 -13.54 6.80
C PHE A 12 -5.61 -12.36 6.82
N ILE A 13 -5.79 -11.42 7.75
CA ILE A 13 -4.89 -10.26 7.89
C ILE A 13 -3.46 -10.70 8.26
N GLY A 14 -3.32 -11.62 9.21
CA GLY A 14 -2.03 -12.17 9.61
C GLY A 14 -1.31 -12.86 8.44
N ALA A 15 -2.02 -13.70 7.70
CA ALA A 15 -1.48 -14.36 6.50
C ALA A 15 -1.07 -13.35 5.41
N ALA A 16 -1.90 -12.32 5.16
CA ALA A 16 -1.62 -11.28 4.18
C ALA A 16 -0.39 -10.43 4.55
N LEU A 17 -0.18 -10.17 5.85
CA LEU A 17 1.04 -9.51 6.34
C LEU A 17 2.28 -10.37 6.14
N LEU A 18 2.20 -11.69 6.36
CA LEU A 18 3.31 -12.60 6.09
C LEU A 18 3.68 -12.61 4.60
N VAL A 19 2.68 -12.67 3.72
CA VAL A 19 2.88 -12.58 2.25
C VAL A 19 3.51 -11.25 1.86
N THR A 20 3.02 -10.14 2.41
CA THR A 20 3.60 -8.80 2.18
C THR A 20 5.06 -8.74 2.61
N GLY A 21 5.39 -9.29 3.79
CA GLY A 21 6.77 -9.38 4.26
C GLY A 21 7.66 -10.18 3.31
N PHE A 22 7.15 -11.29 2.79
CA PHE A 22 7.88 -12.13 1.83
C PHE A 22 8.15 -11.40 0.51
N LEU A 23 7.16 -10.67 -0.01
CA LEU A 23 7.29 -9.87 -1.22
C LEU A 23 8.34 -8.76 -1.05
N LEU A 24 8.31 -8.04 0.08
CA LEU A 24 9.28 -6.98 0.38
C LEU A 24 10.69 -7.54 0.53
N PHE A 25 10.86 -8.68 1.19
CA PHE A 25 12.13 -9.35 1.33
C PHE A 25 12.68 -9.83 -0.01
N ALA A 26 11.82 -10.42 -0.85
CA ALA A 26 12.18 -10.84 -2.19
C ALA A 26 12.61 -9.66 -3.07
N SER A 27 11.93 -8.49 -2.94
CA SER A 27 12.27 -7.30 -3.71
C SER A 27 13.71 -6.81 -3.47
N ASP A 28 14.25 -7.00 -2.27
CA ASP A 28 15.64 -6.61 -1.96
C ASP A 28 16.68 -7.54 -2.60
N ARG A 29 16.28 -8.77 -2.95
CA ARG A 29 17.14 -9.77 -3.58
C ARG A 29 17.09 -9.74 -5.10
N VAL A 30 16.11 -9.06 -5.69
CA VAL A 30 16.04 -8.86 -7.14
C VAL A 30 17.20 -7.96 -7.60
N ARG A 31 17.80 -8.30 -8.74
CA ARG A 31 18.83 -7.45 -9.38
C ARG A 31 18.30 -6.03 -9.54
N LYS A 32 19.16 -5.06 -9.29
CA LYS A 32 18.81 -3.65 -9.48
C LYS A 32 18.31 -3.44 -10.91
N GLY A 33 17.04 -3.10 -11.04
CA GLY A 33 16.44 -2.73 -12.32
C GLY A 33 17.07 -1.44 -12.86
N ARG A 34 17.03 -1.29 -14.18
CA ARG A 34 17.58 -0.13 -14.89
C ARG A 34 16.51 0.68 -15.63
N LYS A 35 15.27 0.19 -15.66
CA LYS A 35 14.18 0.88 -16.36
C LYS A 35 13.79 2.13 -15.58
N THR A 36 13.85 3.25 -16.28
CA THR A 36 13.43 4.58 -15.80
C THR A 36 12.14 5.00 -16.48
N GLU A 37 11.66 6.20 -16.21
CA GLU A 37 10.48 6.79 -16.85
C GLU A 37 10.53 6.73 -18.39
N ALA A 38 11.71 6.97 -18.97
CA ALA A 38 11.88 6.98 -20.43
C ALA A 38 11.90 5.57 -21.06
N SER A 39 12.19 4.53 -20.28
CA SER A 39 12.34 3.15 -20.78
C SER A 39 11.28 2.19 -20.25
N ALA A 40 10.35 2.68 -19.45
CA ALA A 40 9.23 1.90 -18.96
C ALA A 40 8.20 1.66 -20.07
N GLY A 41 8.03 0.42 -20.50
CA GLY A 41 7.05 0.05 -21.51
C GLY A 41 5.64 -0.12 -20.91
N ILE A 42 4.62 0.00 -21.78
CA ILE A 42 3.20 -0.14 -21.41
C ILE A 42 2.93 -1.50 -20.72
N LEU A 43 3.51 -2.58 -21.22
CA LEU A 43 3.32 -3.91 -20.65
C LEU A 43 3.79 -3.98 -19.19
N SER A 44 4.94 -3.39 -18.86
CA SER A 44 5.43 -3.36 -17.48
C SER A 44 4.54 -2.49 -16.59
N ALA A 45 3.99 -1.40 -17.11
CA ALA A 45 3.03 -0.57 -16.39
C ALA A 45 1.71 -1.31 -16.11
N LEU A 46 1.20 -2.08 -17.10
CA LEU A 46 0.01 -2.92 -16.94
C LEU A 46 0.21 -4.00 -15.87
N VAL A 47 1.37 -4.68 -15.85
CA VAL A 47 1.68 -5.69 -14.83
C VAL A 47 1.67 -5.08 -13.43
N VAL A 48 2.24 -3.88 -13.26
CA VAL A 48 2.18 -3.17 -11.97
C VAL A 48 0.75 -2.73 -11.64
N GLY A 49 -0.03 -2.30 -12.63
CA GLY A 49 -1.44 -1.96 -12.45
C GLY A 49 -2.29 -3.15 -11.99
N VAL A 50 -2.12 -4.32 -12.61
CA VAL A 50 -2.80 -5.56 -12.19
C VAL A 50 -2.38 -5.95 -10.76
N SER A 51 -1.11 -5.81 -10.41
CA SER A 51 -0.67 -6.06 -9.04
C SER A 51 -1.31 -5.12 -8.02
N GLN A 52 -1.59 -3.87 -8.40
CA GLN A 52 -2.35 -2.93 -7.55
C GLN A 52 -3.80 -3.39 -7.36
N ALA A 53 -4.44 -3.90 -8.40
CA ALA A 53 -5.81 -4.42 -8.31
C ALA A 53 -5.87 -5.62 -7.33
N ILE A 54 -4.90 -6.53 -7.38
CA ILE A 54 -4.79 -7.63 -6.41
C ILE A 54 -4.58 -7.10 -4.98
N ALA A 55 -3.79 -6.05 -4.83
CA ALA A 55 -3.48 -5.43 -3.54
C ALA A 55 -4.61 -4.57 -2.94
N THR A 56 -5.81 -4.55 -3.55
CA THR A 56 -7.02 -4.02 -2.91
C THR A 56 -7.58 -4.95 -1.84
N MET A 57 -7.10 -6.21 -1.79
CA MET A 57 -7.48 -7.15 -0.73
C MET A 57 -6.94 -6.67 0.63
N PRO A 58 -7.76 -6.76 1.71
CA PRO A 58 -7.35 -6.34 3.05
C PRO A 58 -6.09 -7.06 3.52
N GLY A 59 -5.20 -6.35 4.21
CA GLY A 59 -3.95 -6.91 4.74
C GLY A 59 -2.79 -6.95 3.76
N ILE A 60 -3.02 -6.86 2.45
CA ILE A 60 -1.96 -6.74 1.45
C ILE A 60 -1.56 -5.27 1.33
N SER A 61 -0.29 -4.97 1.56
CA SER A 61 0.23 -3.63 1.39
C SER A 61 0.21 -3.23 -0.10
N ARG A 62 -0.68 -2.29 -0.48
CA ARG A 62 -0.79 -1.79 -1.85
C ARG A 62 0.56 -1.30 -2.39
N SER A 63 1.21 -0.39 -1.65
CA SER A 63 2.52 0.13 -2.05
C SER A 63 3.62 -0.93 -2.02
N GLY A 64 3.60 -1.83 -1.04
CA GLY A 64 4.51 -2.96 -0.98
C GLY A 64 4.41 -3.84 -2.24
N MET A 65 3.20 -4.19 -2.65
CA MET A 65 2.95 -5.01 -3.85
C MET A 65 3.39 -4.31 -5.13
N THR A 66 2.97 -3.06 -5.34
CA THR A 66 3.28 -2.31 -6.57
C THR A 66 4.76 -1.97 -6.71
N ILE A 67 5.44 -1.59 -5.61
CA ILE A 67 6.89 -1.33 -5.60
C ILE A 67 7.65 -2.62 -5.91
N THR A 68 7.28 -3.72 -5.25
CA THR A 68 7.92 -5.03 -5.46
C THR A 68 7.75 -5.51 -6.90
N THR A 69 6.52 -5.46 -7.43
CA THR A 69 6.24 -5.80 -8.82
C THR A 69 7.01 -4.90 -9.79
N GLY A 70 7.09 -3.59 -9.50
CA GLY A 70 7.91 -2.65 -10.26
C GLY A 70 9.39 -3.07 -10.31
N CYS A 71 9.95 -3.50 -9.19
CA CYS A 71 11.32 -4.03 -9.14
C CYS A 71 11.46 -5.33 -9.95
N PHE A 72 10.48 -6.24 -9.90
CA PHE A 72 10.49 -7.50 -10.67
C PHE A 72 10.42 -7.27 -12.18
N VAL A 73 9.65 -6.29 -12.65
CA VAL A 73 9.60 -5.95 -14.09
C VAL A 73 10.82 -5.13 -14.56
N GLY A 74 11.77 -4.89 -13.66
CA GLY A 74 13.06 -4.27 -13.95
C GLY A 74 13.09 -2.75 -13.80
N TYR A 75 12.17 -2.14 -13.06
CA TYR A 75 12.22 -0.72 -12.73
C TYR A 75 13.38 -0.42 -11.78
N GLU A 76 14.03 0.74 -11.96
CA GLU A 76 14.92 1.30 -10.94
C GLU A 76 14.12 1.54 -9.65
N ARG A 77 14.67 1.22 -8.48
CA ARG A 77 13.95 1.30 -7.19
C ARG A 77 13.33 2.67 -6.93
N LYS A 78 14.05 3.74 -7.24
CA LYS A 78 13.52 5.10 -7.11
C LYS A 78 12.32 5.34 -8.01
N PHE A 79 12.40 4.84 -9.24
CA PHE A 79 11.31 4.93 -10.20
C PHE A 79 10.11 4.05 -9.78
N ALA A 80 10.34 2.81 -9.31
CA ALA A 80 9.29 1.93 -8.82
C ALA A 80 8.48 2.57 -7.69
N VAL A 81 9.15 3.22 -6.72
CA VAL A 81 8.49 3.95 -5.63
C VAL A 81 7.68 5.14 -6.16
N ARG A 82 8.28 5.95 -7.04
CA ARG A 82 7.58 7.11 -7.63
C ARG A 82 6.36 6.67 -8.45
N PHE A 83 6.51 5.64 -9.28
CA PHE A 83 5.45 5.09 -10.10
C PHE A 83 4.30 4.54 -9.23
N SER A 84 4.62 3.80 -8.16
CA SER A 84 3.63 3.28 -7.21
C SER A 84 2.80 4.40 -6.57
N PHE A 85 3.43 5.50 -6.16
CA PHE A 85 2.69 6.65 -5.61
C PHE A 85 1.82 7.34 -6.65
N LEU A 86 2.34 7.56 -7.87
CA LEU A 86 1.54 8.15 -8.95
C LEU A 86 0.34 7.27 -9.30
N LEU A 87 0.54 5.96 -9.36
CA LEU A 87 -0.51 4.99 -9.64
C LEU A 87 -1.58 4.94 -8.53
N SER A 88 -1.23 5.28 -7.29
CA SER A 88 -2.19 5.34 -6.19
C SER A 88 -3.14 6.54 -6.27
N ILE A 89 -2.75 7.63 -6.94
CA ILE A 89 -3.56 8.86 -7.02
C ILE A 89 -4.93 8.60 -7.64
N PRO A 90 -5.05 8.03 -8.86
CA PRO A 90 -6.37 7.79 -9.47
C PRO A 90 -7.21 6.81 -8.63
N ALA A 91 -6.59 5.81 -8.00
CA ALA A 91 -7.31 4.86 -7.15
C ALA A 91 -7.88 5.53 -5.89
N VAL A 92 -7.09 6.37 -5.22
CA VAL A 92 -7.53 7.12 -4.04
C VAL A 92 -8.59 8.15 -4.40
N LEU A 93 -8.41 8.86 -5.51
CA LEU A 93 -9.42 9.83 -5.99
C LEU A 93 -10.74 9.14 -6.30
N GLY A 94 -10.71 7.99 -6.99
CA GLY A 94 -11.93 7.21 -7.29
C GLY A 94 -12.65 6.77 -6.01
N ALA A 95 -11.93 6.25 -5.01
CA ALA A 95 -12.50 5.88 -3.73
C ALA A 95 -13.11 7.08 -2.98
N ASN A 96 -12.41 8.23 -2.98
CA ASN A 96 -12.93 9.45 -2.35
C ASN A 96 -14.20 9.98 -3.02
N ILE A 97 -14.28 9.95 -4.36
CA ILE A 97 -15.49 10.37 -5.09
C ILE A 97 -16.69 9.53 -4.67
N LEU A 98 -16.54 8.20 -4.57
CA LEU A 98 -17.59 7.30 -4.11
C LEU A 98 -17.99 7.61 -2.65
N SER A 99 -17.01 7.76 -1.75
CA SER A 99 -17.26 8.06 -0.34
C SER A 99 -17.95 9.41 -0.14
N ILE A 100 -17.59 10.43 -0.90
CA ILE A 100 -18.28 11.74 -0.87
C ILE A 100 -19.72 11.60 -1.37
N GLY A 101 -19.94 10.82 -2.44
CA GLY A 101 -21.28 10.55 -2.93
C GLY A 101 -22.20 9.91 -1.88
N ASP A 102 -21.67 8.99 -1.09
CA ASP A 102 -22.42 8.34 -0.02
C ASP A 102 -22.61 9.28 1.18
N ALA A 103 -21.61 10.07 1.55
CA ALA A 103 -21.71 11.06 2.62
C ALA A 103 -22.77 12.14 2.31
N VAL A 104 -22.88 12.57 1.05
CA VAL A 104 -23.92 13.52 0.63
C VAL A 104 -25.31 12.92 0.74
N LYS A 105 -25.49 11.62 0.44
CA LYS A 105 -26.79 10.92 0.56
C LYS A 105 -27.22 10.75 2.02
N THR A 106 -26.27 10.51 2.93
CA THR A 106 -26.54 10.33 4.37
C THR A 106 -26.75 11.65 5.11
N GLY A 107 -26.42 12.79 4.48
CA GLY A 107 -26.53 14.12 5.06
C GLY A 107 -25.26 14.50 5.85
N ILE A 108 -24.59 15.55 5.40
CA ILE A 108 -23.41 16.10 6.09
C ILE A 108 -23.91 17.05 7.19
N VAL A 109 -23.61 16.74 8.44
CA VAL A 109 -23.88 17.64 9.56
C VAL A 109 -22.84 18.77 9.56
N GLY A 110 -23.29 20.01 9.35
CA GLY A 110 -22.39 21.16 9.25
C GLY A 110 -21.46 21.37 10.45
N ALA A 111 -21.86 20.89 11.63
CA ALA A 111 -21.04 20.91 12.85
C ALA A 111 -19.79 20.04 12.77
N GLU A 112 -19.73 19.05 11.87
CA GLU A 112 -18.59 18.13 11.71
C GLU A 112 -17.54 18.66 10.72
N VAL A 113 -17.84 19.66 9.92
CA VAL A 113 -16.95 20.21 8.89
C VAL A 113 -15.59 20.64 9.45
N PRO A 114 -15.49 21.35 10.59
CA PRO A 114 -14.19 21.70 11.15
C PRO A 114 -13.33 20.48 11.51
N MET A 115 -13.94 19.40 11.98
CA MET A 115 -13.26 18.16 12.34
C MET A 115 -12.71 17.47 11.09
N TYR A 116 -13.45 17.44 10.00
CA TYR A 116 -12.98 16.93 8.70
C TYR A 116 -11.80 17.75 8.16
N LEU A 117 -11.83 19.08 8.28
CA LEU A 117 -10.73 19.95 7.85
C LEU A 117 -9.44 19.68 8.63
N VAL A 118 -9.53 19.54 9.95
CA VAL A 118 -8.37 19.17 10.80
C VAL A 118 -7.84 17.80 10.38
N GLY A 119 -8.71 16.84 10.13
CA GLY A 119 -8.32 15.51 9.65
C GLY A 119 -7.58 15.56 8.31
N VAL A 120 -8.07 16.34 7.35
CA VAL A 120 -7.44 16.52 6.03
C VAL A 120 -6.06 17.15 6.14
N VAL A 121 -5.93 18.23 6.92
CA VAL A 121 -4.63 18.91 7.12
C VAL A 121 -3.63 17.98 7.82
N THR A 122 -4.06 17.29 8.86
CA THR A 122 -3.21 16.33 9.58
C THR A 122 -2.77 15.19 8.65
N ALA A 123 -3.69 14.61 7.89
CA ALA A 123 -3.38 13.55 6.92
C ALA A 123 -2.40 14.04 5.84
N ALA A 124 -2.56 15.27 5.35
CA ALA A 124 -1.66 15.83 4.34
C ALA A 124 -0.23 16.02 4.90
N VAL A 125 -0.09 16.55 6.10
CA VAL A 125 1.22 16.77 6.73
C VAL A 125 1.91 15.44 7.03
N VAL A 126 1.22 14.52 7.70
CA VAL A 126 1.76 13.21 8.04
C VAL A 126 2.07 12.41 6.78
N GLY A 127 1.18 12.42 5.80
CA GLY A 127 1.39 11.76 4.51
C GLY A 127 2.63 12.28 3.77
N TYR A 128 2.82 13.61 3.73
CA TYR A 128 4.02 14.20 3.16
C TYR A 128 5.32 13.72 3.84
N LEU A 129 5.33 13.70 5.17
CA LEU A 129 6.49 13.22 5.95
C LEU A 129 6.76 11.74 5.69
N CYS A 130 5.71 10.92 5.67
CA CYS A 130 5.83 9.48 5.37
C CYS A 130 6.36 9.21 3.97
N ILE A 131 5.87 9.94 2.96
CA ILE A 131 6.36 9.80 1.57
C ILE A 131 7.84 10.20 1.47
N ARG A 132 8.24 11.29 2.14
CA ARG A 132 9.62 11.73 2.19
C ARG A 132 10.54 10.69 2.84
N LEU A 133 10.10 10.13 3.98
CA LEU A 133 10.80 9.06 4.68
C LEU A 133 10.95 7.82 3.81
N LEU A 134 9.85 7.38 3.16
CA LEU A 134 9.86 6.19 2.31
C LEU A 134 10.78 6.36 1.09
N LYS A 135 10.78 7.54 0.45
CA LYS A 135 11.73 7.84 -0.64
C LYS A 135 13.19 7.74 -0.17
N MET A 136 13.49 8.21 1.03
CA MET A 136 14.83 8.14 1.60
C MET A 136 15.25 6.69 1.86
N ILE A 137 14.37 5.85 2.42
CA ILE A 137 14.62 4.43 2.68
C ILE A 137 14.77 3.66 1.37
N ALA A 138 13.89 3.92 0.39
CA ALA A 138 13.95 3.30 -0.92
C ALA A 138 15.28 3.58 -1.65
N SER A 139 15.81 4.80 -1.51
CA SER A 139 17.10 5.16 -2.11
C SER A 139 18.27 4.38 -1.52
N LYS A 140 18.18 3.95 -0.27
CA LYS A 140 19.17 3.11 0.41
C LYS A 140 19.00 1.61 0.13
N GLY A 141 17.91 1.20 -0.55
CA GLY A 141 17.67 -0.18 -0.95
C GLY A 141 17.44 -1.15 0.20
N LYS A 142 16.87 -0.70 1.32
CA LYS A 142 16.66 -1.50 2.53
C LYS A 142 15.17 -1.72 2.82
N PHE A 143 14.43 -2.32 1.89
CA PHE A 143 13.04 -2.71 2.15
C PHE A 143 12.90 -3.91 3.08
N GLY A 144 13.94 -4.74 3.19
CA GLY A 144 13.95 -5.93 4.05
C GLY A 144 13.67 -5.64 5.52
N PHE A 145 13.98 -4.43 6.01
CA PHE A 145 13.63 -4.03 7.36
C PHE A 145 12.11 -4.05 7.60
N PHE A 146 11.34 -3.58 6.62
CA PHE A 146 9.87 -3.65 6.69
C PHE A 146 9.34 -5.08 6.58
N ALA A 147 10.06 -5.98 5.90
CA ALA A 147 9.69 -7.38 5.85
C ALA A 147 9.71 -8.04 7.23
N TYR A 148 10.74 -7.77 8.02
CA TYR A 148 10.82 -8.27 9.41
C TYR A 148 9.68 -7.74 10.27
N TYR A 149 9.34 -6.45 10.13
CA TYR A 149 8.19 -5.87 10.82
C TYR A 149 6.88 -6.56 10.42
N CYS A 150 6.63 -6.76 9.12
CA CYS A 150 5.43 -7.44 8.63
C CYS A 150 5.34 -8.88 9.16
N TRP A 151 6.46 -9.61 9.22
CA TRP A 151 6.51 -10.96 9.76
C TRP A 151 6.26 -11.00 11.26
N ALA A 152 6.85 -10.09 12.03
CA ALA A 152 6.64 -10.01 13.47
C ALA A 152 5.17 -9.72 13.80
N VAL A 153 4.58 -8.71 13.15
CA VAL A 153 3.17 -8.35 13.37
C VAL A 153 2.23 -9.43 12.87
N GLY A 154 2.50 -10.00 11.68
CA GLY A 154 1.68 -11.08 11.11
C GLY A 154 1.68 -12.33 11.99
N ALA A 155 2.86 -12.76 12.47
CA ALA A 155 2.98 -13.90 13.38
C ALA A 155 2.28 -13.62 14.73
N LEU A 156 2.47 -12.42 15.30
CA LEU A 156 1.80 -12.02 16.54
C LEU A 156 0.28 -12.06 16.39
N THR A 157 -0.25 -11.54 15.28
CA THR A 157 -1.70 -11.55 15.00
C THR A 157 -2.25 -12.98 14.93
N LEU A 158 -1.53 -13.90 14.28
CA LEU A 158 -1.93 -15.30 14.20
C LEU A 158 -1.88 -16.00 15.56
N ILE A 159 -0.83 -15.76 16.35
CA ILE A 159 -0.67 -16.33 17.69
C ILE A 159 -1.78 -15.84 18.62
N LEU A 160 -2.06 -14.52 18.63
CA LEU A 160 -3.13 -13.95 19.46
C LEU A 160 -4.50 -14.48 19.07
N ASN A 161 -4.73 -14.74 17.78
CA ASN A 161 -5.99 -15.35 17.34
C ASN A 161 -6.11 -16.81 17.80
N LEU A 162 -5.01 -17.59 17.80
CA LEU A 162 -4.98 -18.96 18.28
C LEU A 162 -5.21 -19.07 19.79
N ILE A 163 -4.75 -18.09 20.57
CA ILE A 163 -4.93 -18.07 22.03
C ILE A 163 -6.36 -17.65 22.41
N LYS A 164 -7.04 -16.88 21.54
CA LYS A 164 -8.40 -16.39 21.80
C LYS A 164 -9.49 -17.39 21.43
N HIS A 165 -9.16 -18.43 20.68
CA HIS A 165 -10.02 -19.56 20.33
C HIS A 165 -9.67 -20.79 21.14
#